data_aa08162d8f756a42e38486a2e66a8c02
#
_entry.id   aa08162d8f756a42e38486a2e66a8c02
#
_cell.length_a   1.000
_cell.length_b   1.000
_cell.length_c   1.000
_cell.angle_alpha   90.00
_cell.angle_beta   90.00
_cell.angle_gamma   90.00
#
_symmetry.space_group_name_H-M   'P 1'
#
loop_
_entity.id
_entity.type
_entity.pdbx_description
1 polymer ?
#
loop_
_entity_poly.entity_id
_entity_poly.type
_entity_poly.pdbx_seq_one_letter_code
_entity_poly.pdbx_strand_id
1 'polypeptide(L)'
;MSKQAVITMENGQEIKLELFDQDAPNTVANFEKLANSGFFDGIVFHRVIPGFVAQGGCPNGNGTGGPGYEIDCEINPNKHERGSLAMAHRGPNTGGSQFYIAYAPQPHLDGVHTVFGKVVSGMEHVDEFRGRDKMASIRVS
;
A
#
# COMPACT_ATOMS: atom_id res chain seq x y z
N MET A 1 5.05 17.65 -9.27
CA MET A 1 3.97 17.44 -8.30
C MET A 1 3.78 15.95 -8.10
N SER A 2 3.56 15.56 -6.86
CA SER A 2 3.33 14.16 -6.54
C SER A 2 1.92 13.74 -6.93
N LYS A 3 1.76 12.47 -7.30
CA LYS A 3 0.43 11.88 -7.50
C LYS A 3 -0.21 11.63 -6.15
N GLN A 4 -1.54 11.58 -6.14
CA GLN A 4 -2.30 11.33 -4.92
C GLN A 4 -3.23 10.13 -5.12
N ALA A 5 -3.42 9.38 -4.04
CA ALA A 5 -4.33 8.26 -4.03
C ALA A 5 -5.37 8.45 -2.93
N VAL A 6 -6.58 7.94 -3.17
CA VAL A 6 -7.62 7.88 -2.15
C VAL A 6 -8.08 6.43 -2.04
N ILE A 7 -7.94 5.88 -0.84
CA ILE A 7 -8.52 4.58 -0.50
C ILE A 7 -9.86 4.87 0.16
N THR A 8 -10.94 4.41 -0.46
CA THR A 8 -12.29 4.51 0.12
C THR A 8 -12.65 3.15 0.69
N MET A 9 -12.94 3.11 1.98
CA MET A 9 -13.35 1.87 2.65
C MET A 9 -14.85 1.64 2.44
N GLU A 10 -15.31 0.42 2.64
CA GLU A 10 -16.73 0.08 2.48
C GLU A 10 -17.66 0.89 3.37
N ASN A 11 -17.17 1.30 4.54
CA ASN A 11 -17.94 2.12 5.47
C ASN A 11 -17.97 3.61 5.09
N GLY A 12 -17.36 3.99 3.97
CA GLY A 12 -17.31 5.37 3.49
C GLY A 12 -16.13 6.19 3.96
N GLN A 13 -15.30 5.67 4.88
CA GLN A 13 -14.12 6.39 5.34
C GLN A 13 -13.08 6.48 4.24
N GLU A 14 -12.36 7.59 4.18
CA GLU A 14 -11.33 7.82 3.17
C GLU A 14 -9.95 7.98 3.80
N ILE A 15 -8.97 7.38 3.14
CA ILE A 15 -7.55 7.51 3.50
C ILE A 15 -6.87 8.12 2.30
N LYS A 16 -6.25 9.27 2.48
CA LYS A 16 -5.59 10.00 1.39
C LYS A 16 -4.09 9.84 1.52
N LEU A 17 -3.43 9.57 0.39
CA LEU A 17 -2.01 9.30 0.34
C LEU A 17 -1.34 10.19 -0.70
N GLU A 18 -0.12 10.58 -0.41
CA GLU A 18 0.80 11.14 -1.40
C GLU A 18 1.67 10.01 -1.94
N LEU A 19 1.84 9.92 -3.25
CA LEU A 19 2.67 8.90 -3.88
C LEU A 19 3.99 9.52 -4.33
N PHE A 20 5.08 8.78 -4.13
CA PHE A 20 6.44 9.26 -4.43
C PHE A 20 6.83 8.82 -5.85
N ASP A 21 6.18 9.41 -6.85
CA ASP A 21 6.37 9.02 -8.25
C ASP A 21 7.77 9.33 -8.78
N GLN A 22 8.51 10.23 -8.15
CA GLN A 22 9.89 10.51 -8.54
C GLN A 22 10.87 9.50 -7.94
N ASP A 23 10.63 9.03 -6.71
CA ASP A 23 11.50 8.09 -6.03
C ASP A 23 11.23 6.63 -6.41
N ALA A 24 10.00 6.33 -6.81
CA ALA A 24 9.57 4.98 -7.16
C ALA A 24 8.62 5.03 -8.38
N PRO A 25 9.11 5.48 -9.55
CA PRO A 25 8.24 5.76 -10.69
C PRO A 25 7.50 4.53 -11.21
N ASN A 26 8.14 3.38 -11.28
CA ASN A 26 7.51 2.18 -11.80
C ASN A 26 6.54 1.56 -10.79
N THR A 27 6.88 1.63 -9.52
CA THR A 27 6.00 1.15 -8.44
C THR A 27 4.72 1.98 -8.39
N VAL A 28 4.85 3.32 -8.47
CA VAL A 28 3.70 4.21 -8.48
C VAL A 28 2.86 4.01 -9.74
N ALA A 29 3.50 3.87 -10.91
CA ALA A 29 2.80 3.64 -12.17
C ALA A 29 2.00 2.33 -12.13
N ASN A 30 2.59 1.27 -11.57
CA ASN A 30 1.90 0.00 -11.39
C ASN A 30 0.71 0.12 -10.44
N PHE A 31 0.92 0.78 -9.30
CA PHE A 31 -0.14 1.00 -8.32
C PHE A 31 -1.29 1.81 -8.93
N GLU A 32 -0.98 2.87 -9.65
CA GLU A 32 -1.98 3.70 -10.33
C GLU A 32 -2.78 2.90 -11.36
N LYS A 33 -2.09 2.12 -12.18
CA LYS A 33 -2.74 1.28 -13.19
C LYS A 33 -3.72 0.31 -12.55
N LEU A 34 -3.28 -0.40 -11.50
CA LEU A 34 -4.14 -1.35 -10.80
C LEU A 34 -5.31 -0.64 -10.11
N ALA A 35 -5.03 0.46 -9.41
CA ALA A 35 -6.06 1.21 -8.70
C ALA A 35 -7.14 1.70 -9.64
N ASN A 36 -6.76 2.36 -10.73
CA ASN A 36 -7.71 2.99 -11.65
C ASN A 36 -8.42 2.00 -12.56
N SER A 37 -7.92 0.77 -12.66
CA SER A 37 -8.62 -0.30 -13.37
C SER A 37 -9.67 -1.03 -12.51
N GLY A 38 -9.75 -0.69 -11.22
CA GLY A 38 -10.67 -1.35 -10.30
C GLY A 38 -10.11 -2.63 -9.67
N PHE A 39 -8.82 -2.90 -9.83
CA PHE A 39 -8.22 -4.13 -9.30
C PHE A 39 -8.41 -4.28 -7.79
N PHE A 40 -8.30 -3.17 -7.05
CA PHE A 40 -8.40 -3.21 -5.59
C PHE A 40 -9.84 -3.17 -5.06
N ASP A 41 -10.83 -2.99 -5.92
CA ASP A 41 -12.23 -2.90 -5.48
C ASP A 41 -12.64 -4.20 -4.80
N GLY A 42 -13.13 -4.11 -3.57
CA GLY A 42 -13.58 -5.27 -2.79
C GLY A 42 -12.47 -6.08 -2.13
N ILE A 43 -11.21 -5.67 -2.25
CA ILE A 43 -10.09 -6.39 -1.62
C ILE A 43 -9.94 -5.95 -0.17
N VAL A 44 -9.56 -6.90 0.69
CA VAL A 44 -9.45 -6.64 2.14
C VAL A 44 -8.02 -6.36 2.56
N PHE A 45 -7.88 -5.70 3.72
CA PHE A 45 -6.62 -5.68 4.46
C PHE A 45 -6.56 -6.99 5.25
N HIS A 46 -5.89 -7.99 4.68
CA HIS A 46 -5.91 -9.36 5.21
C HIS A 46 -4.96 -9.57 6.39
N ARG A 47 -4.03 -8.66 6.62
CA ARG A 47 -3.05 -8.78 7.69
C ARG A 47 -2.92 -7.43 8.39
N VAL A 48 -3.48 -7.34 9.58
CA VAL A 48 -3.42 -6.12 10.41
C VAL A 48 -2.75 -6.47 11.72
N ILE A 49 -1.56 -5.94 11.94
CA ILE A 49 -0.76 -6.19 13.14
C ILE A 49 -0.53 -4.85 13.84
N PRO A 50 -1.19 -4.59 14.98
CA PRO A 50 -1.02 -3.33 15.71
C PRO A 50 0.45 -3.05 16.02
N GLY A 51 0.85 -1.79 15.83
CA GLY A 51 2.24 -1.37 16.07
C GLY A 51 3.21 -1.77 14.96
N PHE A 52 2.75 -2.53 13.97
CA PHE A 52 3.58 -2.96 12.85
C PHE A 52 3.00 -2.44 11.53
N VAL A 53 2.14 -3.20 10.87
CA VAL A 53 1.60 -2.81 9.55
C VAL A 53 0.16 -3.24 9.35
N ALA A 54 -0.53 -2.57 8.42
CA ALA A 54 -1.78 -3.01 7.83
C ALA A 54 -1.49 -3.35 6.37
N GLN A 55 -1.61 -4.61 5.98
CA GLN A 55 -1.25 -5.13 4.66
C GLN A 55 -2.50 -5.54 3.89
N GLY A 56 -2.58 -5.12 2.63
CA GLY A 56 -3.70 -5.45 1.76
C GLY A 56 -3.26 -5.56 0.30
N GLY A 57 -4.23 -5.61 -0.62
CA GLY A 57 -3.96 -5.64 -2.05
C GLY A 57 -3.85 -7.04 -2.65
N CYS A 58 -4.06 -8.10 -1.85
CA CYS A 58 -4.06 -9.46 -2.37
C CYS A 58 -5.45 -9.82 -2.91
N PRO A 59 -5.58 -10.18 -4.21
CA PRO A 59 -6.89 -10.51 -4.77
C PRO A 59 -7.53 -11.74 -4.12
N ASN A 60 -6.75 -12.63 -3.53
CA ASN A 60 -7.26 -13.81 -2.83
C ASN A 60 -7.57 -13.53 -1.35
N GLY A 61 -7.15 -12.37 -0.84
CA GLY A 61 -7.40 -11.97 0.55
C GLY A 61 -6.64 -12.78 1.59
N ASN A 62 -5.55 -13.45 1.21
CA ASN A 62 -4.79 -14.32 2.12
C ASN A 62 -3.28 -14.22 1.96
N GLY A 63 -2.80 -13.28 1.14
CA GLY A 63 -1.37 -13.07 0.94
C GLY A 63 -0.75 -13.88 -0.17
N THR A 64 -1.50 -14.75 -0.86
CA THR A 64 -0.95 -15.66 -1.87
C THR A 64 -1.09 -15.15 -3.30
N GLY A 65 -1.91 -14.13 -3.54
CA GLY A 65 -2.23 -13.67 -4.88
C GLY A 65 -1.55 -12.36 -5.24
N GLY A 66 -1.62 -12.03 -6.52
CA GLY A 66 -1.09 -10.80 -7.09
C GLY A 66 -1.71 -10.52 -8.45
N PRO A 67 -1.14 -9.57 -9.20
CA PRO A 67 -1.73 -9.13 -10.46
C PRO A 67 -1.37 -10.02 -11.66
N GLY A 68 -0.61 -11.10 -11.44
CA GLY A 68 -0.17 -12.00 -12.50
C GLY A 68 1.22 -11.69 -13.05
N TYR A 69 1.92 -10.76 -12.43
CA TYR A 69 3.29 -10.39 -12.78
C TYR A 69 4.01 -9.83 -11.55
N GLU A 70 5.30 -9.61 -11.64
CA GLU A 70 6.11 -9.03 -10.58
C GLU A 70 6.81 -7.78 -11.08
N ILE A 71 7.11 -6.86 -10.16
CA ILE A 71 7.83 -5.63 -10.45
C ILE A 71 9.12 -5.57 -9.65
N ASP A 72 10.10 -4.85 -10.18
CA ASP A 72 11.39 -4.67 -9.53
C ASP A 72 11.27 -3.73 -8.33
N CYS A 73 12.11 -3.94 -7.33
CA CYS A 73 12.26 -3.00 -6.21
C CYS A 73 12.83 -1.68 -6.72
N GLU A 74 12.37 -0.60 -6.09
CA GLU A 74 12.89 0.75 -6.33
C GLU A 74 13.31 1.33 -4.99
N ILE A 75 14.38 0.80 -4.44
CA ILE A 75 14.87 1.21 -3.14
C ILE A 75 15.32 2.67 -3.21
N ASN A 76 14.89 3.46 -2.23
CA ASN A 76 15.09 4.90 -2.21
C ASN A 76 15.32 5.37 -0.77
N PRO A 77 15.66 6.65 -0.55
CA PRO A 77 15.99 7.14 0.80
C PRO A 77 14.83 7.24 1.78
N ASN A 78 13.58 7.06 1.32
CA ASN A 78 12.42 7.16 2.21
C ASN A 78 12.42 6.00 3.19
N LYS A 79 12.15 6.31 4.46
CA LYS A 79 12.15 5.32 5.54
C LYS A 79 10.75 4.91 5.91
N HIS A 80 10.63 3.77 6.58
CA HIS A 80 9.35 3.31 7.12
C HIS A 80 9.05 4.07 8.40
N GLU A 81 8.15 5.03 8.30
CA GLU A 81 7.65 5.82 9.41
C GLU A 81 6.16 5.56 9.55
N ARG A 82 5.54 6.10 10.62
CA ARG A 82 4.09 6.00 10.77
C ARG A 82 3.41 6.62 9.54
N GLY A 83 2.55 5.84 8.89
CA GLY A 83 1.84 6.25 7.69
C GLY A 83 2.56 5.97 6.38
N SER A 84 3.77 5.41 6.40
CA SER A 84 4.48 5.05 5.18
C SER A 84 3.74 3.96 4.41
N LEU A 85 3.69 4.12 3.08
CA LEU A 85 3.10 3.15 2.16
C LEU A 85 4.24 2.45 1.43
N ALA A 86 4.28 1.13 1.49
CA ALA A 86 5.37 0.36 0.89
C ALA A 86 4.86 -0.92 0.24
N MET A 87 5.67 -1.48 -0.66
CA MET A 87 5.33 -2.72 -1.36
C MET A 87 5.72 -3.94 -0.54
N ALA A 88 4.76 -4.83 -0.33
CA ALA A 88 5.04 -6.15 0.22
C ALA A 88 5.65 -7.03 -0.88
N HIS A 89 6.61 -7.88 -0.50
CA HIS A 89 7.20 -8.86 -1.41
C HIS A 89 7.78 -10.03 -0.63
N ARG A 90 8.17 -11.09 -1.36
CA ARG A 90 8.75 -12.31 -0.78
C ARG A 90 10.26 -12.40 -1.00
N GLY A 91 10.89 -11.31 -1.35
CA GLY A 91 12.29 -11.19 -1.65
C GLY A 91 12.48 -10.13 -2.73
N PRO A 92 13.72 -9.82 -3.13
CA PRO A 92 13.97 -8.78 -4.11
C PRO A 92 13.21 -9.02 -5.41
N ASN A 93 12.61 -7.97 -5.95
CA ASN A 93 11.97 -7.95 -7.27
C ASN A 93 10.79 -8.91 -7.41
N THR A 94 10.03 -9.12 -6.32
CA THR A 94 8.83 -9.98 -6.34
C THR A 94 7.56 -9.23 -5.95
N GLY A 95 7.59 -7.90 -5.95
CA GLY A 95 6.40 -7.08 -5.67
C GLY A 95 5.36 -7.21 -6.78
N GLY A 96 4.11 -6.96 -6.44
CA GLY A 96 3.01 -7.02 -7.40
C GLY A 96 1.89 -6.05 -7.03
N SER A 97 0.88 -6.54 -6.30
CA SER A 97 -0.25 -5.71 -5.88
C SER A 97 -0.33 -5.53 -4.37
N GLN A 98 0.32 -6.36 -3.59
CA GLN A 98 0.22 -6.25 -2.14
C GLN A 98 1.07 -5.10 -1.63
N PHE A 99 0.49 -4.33 -0.72
CA PHE A 99 1.14 -3.17 -0.10
C PHE A 99 0.80 -3.14 1.37
N TYR A 100 1.52 -2.32 2.13
CA TYR A 100 1.21 -2.13 3.54
C TYR A 100 1.41 -0.67 3.94
N ILE A 101 0.69 -0.29 5.00
CA ILE A 101 0.81 1.01 5.65
C ILE A 101 1.38 0.75 7.04
N ALA A 102 2.49 1.42 7.39
CA ALA A 102 3.15 1.22 8.66
C ALA A 102 2.43 1.97 9.77
N TYR A 103 2.24 1.32 10.92
CA TYR A 103 1.67 1.96 12.11
C TYR A 103 2.71 2.75 12.89
N ALA A 104 3.98 2.37 12.76
CA ALA A 104 5.08 2.95 13.50
C ALA A 104 6.36 2.77 12.69
N PRO A 105 7.47 3.45 13.04
CA PRO A 105 8.73 3.24 12.34
C PRO A 105 9.16 1.78 12.34
N GLN A 106 9.63 1.31 11.18
CA GLN A 106 10.07 -0.07 10.98
C GLN A 106 11.46 -0.04 10.34
N PRO A 107 12.51 0.33 11.09
CA PRO A 107 13.84 0.52 10.50
C PRO A 107 14.44 -0.74 9.88
N HIS A 108 14.03 -1.93 10.33
CA HIS A 108 14.50 -3.18 9.76
C HIS A 108 14.00 -3.42 8.33
N LEU A 109 12.98 -2.67 7.88
CA LEU A 109 12.45 -2.77 6.52
C LEU A 109 13.04 -1.70 5.59
N ASP A 110 13.72 -0.71 6.14
CA ASP A 110 14.33 0.36 5.35
C ASP A 110 15.42 -0.22 4.43
N GLY A 111 15.38 0.17 3.14
CA GLY A 111 16.32 -0.36 2.17
C GLY A 111 16.02 -1.77 1.68
N VAL A 112 14.95 -2.41 2.17
CA VAL A 112 14.55 -3.77 1.78
C VAL A 112 13.27 -3.74 0.96
N HIS A 113 12.28 -2.95 1.39
CA HIS A 113 11.03 -2.77 0.68
C HIS A 113 10.95 -1.38 0.08
N THR A 114 10.29 -1.27 -1.09
CA THR A 114 10.09 0.00 -1.77
C THR A 114 9.06 0.84 -1.01
N VAL A 115 9.48 1.95 -0.42
CA VAL A 115 8.57 2.95 0.15
C VAL A 115 8.15 3.86 -1.01
N PHE A 116 6.86 3.90 -1.32
CA PHE A 116 6.38 4.65 -2.48
C PHE A 116 5.30 5.67 -2.18
N GLY A 117 5.01 5.92 -0.91
CA GLY A 117 4.04 6.94 -0.53
C GLY A 117 3.90 7.08 0.97
N LYS A 118 2.98 7.96 1.37
CA LYS A 118 2.63 8.16 2.78
C LYS A 118 1.19 8.62 2.91
N VAL A 119 0.59 8.30 4.05
CA VAL A 119 -0.74 8.79 4.41
C VAL A 119 -0.64 10.27 4.79
N VAL A 120 -1.46 11.11 4.17
CA VAL A 120 -1.54 12.54 4.48
C VAL A 120 -2.83 12.90 5.22
N SER A 121 -3.85 12.02 5.16
CA SER A 121 -5.13 12.23 5.86
C SER A 121 -5.80 10.88 6.06
N GLY A 122 -6.45 10.69 7.21
CA GLY A 122 -7.21 9.47 7.48
C GLY A 122 -6.44 8.37 8.19
N MET A 123 -5.26 8.66 8.74
CA MET A 123 -4.49 7.63 9.46
C MET A 123 -5.26 7.06 10.65
N GLU A 124 -6.11 7.87 11.29
CA GLU A 124 -7.00 7.43 12.38
C GLU A 124 -7.92 6.29 11.94
N HIS A 125 -8.30 6.25 10.66
CA HIS A 125 -9.11 5.15 10.13
C HIS A 125 -8.29 3.87 10.00
N VAL A 126 -7.02 3.99 9.60
CA VAL A 126 -6.12 2.83 9.53
C VAL A 126 -5.89 2.26 10.92
N ASP A 127 -5.79 3.12 11.94
CA ASP A 127 -5.64 2.70 13.33
C ASP A 127 -6.82 1.85 13.81
N GLU A 128 -7.98 2.01 13.19
CA GLU A 128 -9.21 1.28 13.56
C GLU A 128 -9.33 -0.08 12.87
N PHE A 129 -8.47 -0.40 11.91
CA PHE A 129 -8.52 -1.69 11.22
C PHE A 129 -8.33 -2.83 12.22
N ARG A 130 -9.05 -3.93 11.99
CA ARG A 130 -9.01 -5.12 12.86
C ARG A 130 -8.60 -6.39 12.11
N GLY A 131 -8.51 -6.32 10.80
CA GLY A 131 -8.30 -7.43 9.90
C GLY A 131 -9.55 -7.66 9.08
N ARG A 132 -9.34 -7.93 7.76
CA ARG A 132 -10.40 -8.15 6.78
C ARG A 132 -11.28 -6.92 6.53
N ASP A 133 -10.81 -5.74 6.89
CA ASP A 133 -11.46 -4.47 6.53
C ASP A 133 -11.41 -4.31 5.02
N LYS A 134 -12.56 -4.08 4.39
CA LYS A 134 -12.69 -4.14 2.94
C LYS A 134 -12.62 -2.75 2.32
N MET A 135 -11.83 -2.63 1.25
CA MET A 135 -11.76 -1.43 0.43
C MET A 135 -12.89 -1.43 -0.59
N ALA A 136 -13.59 -0.31 -0.71
CA ALA A 136 -14.53 -0.11 -1.81
C ALA A 136 -13.76 0.20 -3.10
N SER A 137 -12.74 1.06 -3.01
CA SER A 137 -11.94 1.42 -4.18
C SER A 137 -10.63 2.08 -3.77
N ILE A 138 -9.68 2.08 -4.71
CA ILE A 138 -8.52 2.98 -4.67
C ILE A 138 -8.50 3.72 -6.01
N ARG A 139 -8.35 5.04 -5.97
CA ARG A 139 -8.24 5.86 -7.18
C ARG A 139 -7.04 6.78 -7.06
N VAL A 140 -6.31 6.94 -8.16
CA VAL A 140 -5.11 7.74 -8.23
C VAL A 140 -5.32 8.87 -9.23
N SER A 141 -4.89 10.08 -8.85
CA SER A 141 -5.01 11.26 -9.71
C SER A 141 -3.74 12.10 -9.72
#